data_e1fd29f0b5bc2010c01d6480d6640691
#
_entry.id   e1fd29f0b5bc2010c01d6480d6640691
#
_cell.length_a   1.000
_cell.length_b   1.000
_cell.length_c   1.000
_cell.angle_alpha   90.00
_cell.angle_beta   90.00
_cell.angle_gamma   90.00
#
_symmetry.space_group_name_H-M   'P 1'
#
loop_
_entity.id
_entity.type
_entity.pdbx_description
1 polymer ?
#
loop_
_entity_poly.entity_id
_entity_poly.type
_entity_poly.pdbx_seq_one_letter_code
_entity_poly.pdbx_strand_id
1 'polypeptide(L)'
;MDRFDKDISFLESVDRDPILKELCRQYSIDSFDEKFRVITFPISDLIKRNYEAGYFLSNYPYVLSLYGVRDEQMDNLSTEELPYLATLACLTWHFRRDYFCQGTLTYRSIAEGTLLRLFCHLRELYKKNPTVSTLEELHRTKCSSLPCQPGIYRVLAPEKLPISFIEGSDNLRAKGYPAAILEQKYGQCTDKTVLHIGKANGRGGLRQRVLQYVKYGWDTAVNHKGGRAIWQVKDYPLLLLEYEVCENCEQREHELLVAYKKENGTYPLANWRG
;
A
#
# COMPACT_ATOMS: atom_id res chain seq x y z
N MET A 1 8.76 -3.86 -18.70
CA MET A 1 7.45 -3.20 -18.77
C MET A 1 7.12 -2.79 -17.35
N ASP A 2 6.96 -1.49 -17.11
CA ASP A 2 6.62 -0.96 -15.79
C ASP A 2 5.24 -1.51 -15.38
N ARG A 3 5.05 -1.69 -14.09
CA ARG A 3 3.84 -2.26 -13.46
C ARG A 3 2.55 -1.48 -13.82
N PHE A 4 2.67 -0.21 -14.23
CA PHE A 4 1.56 0.66 -14.59
C PHE A 4 1.42 0.93 -16.10
N ASP A 5 2.38 0.50 -16.93
CA ASP A 5 2.44 0.86 -18.35
C ASP A 5 1.16 0.50 -19.11
N LYS A 6 0.58 -0.68 -18.84
CA LYS A 6 -0.63 -1.14 -19.54
C LYS A 6 -1.84 -0.24 -19.22
N ASP A 7 -1.98 0.16 -17.96
CA ASP A 7 -3.10 0.99 -17.52
C ASP A 7 -2.94 2.41 -18.02
N ILE A 8 -1.73 2.97 -17.94
CA ILE A 8 -1.42 4.30 -18.48
C ILE A 8 -1.64 4.33 -20.00
N SER A 9 -1.13 3.34 -20.75
CA SER A 9 -1.29 3.29 -22.20
C SER A 9 -2.77 3.26 -22.64
N PHE A 10 -3.61 2.52 -21.90
CA PHE A 10 -5.06 2.53 -22.15
C PHE A 10 -5.66 3.90 -21.86
N LEU A 11 -5.37 4.49 -20.70
CA LEU A 11 -5.90 5.81 -20.31
C LEU A 11 -5.44 6.93 -21.26
N GLU A 12 -4.19 6.88 -21.71
CA GLU A 12 -3.68 7.79 -22.75
C GLU A 12 -4.40 7.63 -24.09
N SER A 13 -4.77 6.39 -24.47
CA SER A 13 -5.50 6.16 -25.70
C SER A 13 -6.89 6.81 -25.66
N VAL A 14 -7.57 6.75 -24.51
CA VAL A 14 -8.86 7.43 -24.32
C VAL A 14 -8.66 8.95 -24.29
N ASP A 15 -7.61 9.44 -23.63
CA ASP A 15 -7.36 10.88 -23.52
C ASP A 15 -7.08 11.54 -24.89
N ARG A 16 -6.42 10.81 -25.81
CA ARG A 16 -6.13 11.29 -27.17
C ARG A 16 -7.29 11.13 -28.16
N ASP A 17 -8.25 10.26 -27.90
CA ASP A 17 -9.38 9.97 -28.80
C ASP A 17 -10.66 10.66 -28.33
N PRO A 18 -11.12 11.75 -29.05
CA PRO A 18 -12.34 12.46 -28.71
C PRO A 18 -13.59 11.58 -28.69
N ILE A 19 -13.64 10.53 -29.53
CA ILE A 19 -14.78 9.62 -29.61
C ILE A 19 -14.84 8.75 -28.35
N LEU A 20 -13.72 8.14 -27.96
CA LEU A 20 -13.66 7.33 -26.74
C LEU A 20 -13.92 8.16 -25.49
N LYS A 21 -13.43 9.39 -25.46
CA LYS A 21 -13.65 10.36 -24.38
C LYS A 21 -15.13 10.72 -24.24
N GLU A 22 -15.79 10.96 -25.36
CA GLU A 22 -17.22 11.26 -25.38
C GLU A 22 -18.08 10.05 -25.00
N LEU A 23 -17.72 8.84 -25.45
CA LEU A 23 -18.37 7.60 -24.99
C LEU A 23 -18.27 7.42 -23.48
N CYS A 24 -17.11 7.71 -22.88
CA CYS A 24 -16.96 7.67 -21.43
C CYS A 24 -17.85 8.69 -20.72
N ARG A 25 -18.05 9.91 -21.27
CA ARG A 25 -18.96 10.91 -20.69
C ARG A 25 -20.42 10.52 -20.80
N GLN A 26 -20.81 9.86 -21.88
CA GLN A 26 -22.19 9.42 -22.16
C GLN A 26 -22.56 8.11 -21.47
N TYR A 27 -21.59 7.40 -20.87
CA TYR A 27 -21.86 6.11 -20.25
C TYR A 27 -22.81 6.25 -19.06
N SER A 28 -23.83 5.39 -19.03
CA SER A 28 -24.74 5.17 -17.91
C SER A 28 -24.94 3.69 -17.70
N ILE A 29 -25.46 3.28 -16.53
CA ILE A 29 -25.71 1.85 -16.22
C ILE A 29 -26.70 1.21 -17.21
N ASP A 30 -27.59 2.01 -17.78
CA ASP A 30 -28.57 1.56 -18.77
C ASP A 30 -28.00 1.51 -20.19
N SER A 31 -26.71 1.79 -20.37
CA SER A 31 -26.03 1.79 -21.66
C SER A 31 -25.69 0.36 -22.12
N PHE A 32 -26.71 -0.39 -22.56
CA PHE A 32 -26.53 -1.73 -23.13
C PHE A 32 -26.16 -1.72 -24.64
N ASP A 33 -25.97 -0.54 -25.22
CA ASP A 33 -25.63 -0.39 -26.63
C ASP A 33 -24.24 -0.97 -26.92
N GLU A 34 -24.10 -1.68 -28.01
CA GLU A 34 -22.86 -2.30 -28.47
C GLU A 34 -21.72 -1.30 -28.65
N LYS A 35 -22.02 -0.03 -28.96
CA LYS A 35 -21.04 1.04 -29.08
C LYS A 35 -20.22 1.26 -27.82
N PHE A 36 -20.74 0.94 -26.61
CA PHE A 36 -20.02 1.10 -25.36
C PHE A 36 -19.06 -0.05 -25.06
N ARG A 37 -19.11 -1.18 -25.78
CA ARG A 37 -18.22 -2.32 -25.54
C ARG A 37 -16.75 -1.96 -25.70
N VAL A 38 -16.43 -1.02 -26.58
CA VAL A 38 -15.05 -0.55 -26.82
C VAL A 38 -14.42 0.09 -25.57
N ILE A 39 -15.21 0.59 -24.63
CA ILE A 39 -14.74 1.18 -23.37
C ILE A 39 -15.03 0.27 -22.16
N THR A 40 -16.13 -0.44 -22.12
CA THR A 40 -16.56 -1.22 -20.95
C THR A 40 -15.62 -2.40 -20.66
N PHE A 41 -15.19 -3.18 -21.66
CA PHE A 41 -14.27 -4.28 -21.46
C PHE A 41 -12.89 -3.81 -20.97
N PRO A 42 -12.20 -2.83 -21.62
CA PRO A 42 -10.92 -2.34 -21.13
C PRO A 42 -10.99 -1.72 -19.75
N ILE A 43 -12.08 -1.02 -19.38
CA ILE A 43 -12.27 -0.43 -18.05
C ILE A 43 -12.50 -1.52 -17.00
N SER A 44 -13.31 -2.52 -17.31
CA SER A 44 -13.47 -3.69 -16.42
C SER A 44 -12.14 -4.41 -16.16
N ASP A 45 -11.33 -4.59 -17.18
CA ASP A 45 -10.00 -5.16 -17.08
C ASP A 45 -9.05 -4.28 -16.24
N LEU A 46 -9.11 -2.95 -16.41
CA LEU A 46 -8.36 -2.00 -15.61
C LEU A 46 -8.70 -2.17 -14.11
N ILE A 47 -9.99 -2.15 -13.77
CA ILE A 47 -10.46 -2.31 -12.39
C ILE A 47 -9.99 -3.65 -11.80
N LYS A 48 -10.19 -4.74 -12.55
CA LYS A 48 -9.81 -6.09 -12.14
C LYS A 48 -8.30 -6.19 -11.84
N ARG A 49 -7.45 -5.72 -12.78
CA ARG A 49 -5.99 -5.74 -12.59
C ARG A 49 -5.55 -5.00 -11.34
N ASN A 50 -6.12 -3.83 -11.09
CA ASN A 50 -5.75 -3.02 -9.93
C ASN A 50 -6.25 -3.62 -8.62
N TYR A 51 -7.41 -4.29 -8.62
CA TYR A 51 -7.87 -5.06 -7.48
C TYR A 51 -6.94 -6.25 -7.19
N GLU A 52 -6.59 -7.03 -8.22
CA GLU A 52 -5.66 -8.17 -8.11
C GLU A 52 -4.24 -7.76 -7.71
N ALA A 53 -3.80 -6.58 -8.13
CA ALA A 53 -2.53 -5.98 -7.72
C ALA A 53 -2.53 -5.45 -6.28
N GLY A 54 -3.68 -5.42 -5.59
CA GLY A 54 -3.78 -5.01 -4.20
C GLY A 54 -3.82 -3.50 -3.97
N TYR A 55 -4.01 -2.69 -5.02
CA TYR A 55 -3.99 -1.21 -4.91
C TYR A 55 -5.22 -0.60 -4.24
N PHE A 56 -6.25 -1.38 -3.96
CA PHE A 56 -7.46 -0.87 -3.31
C PHE A 56 -7.35 -0.98 -1.80
N LEU A 57 -7.36 0.15 -1.12
CA LEU A 57 -7.31 0.22 0.33
C LEU A 57 -8.70 -0.02 0.95
N SER A 58 -8.77 -0.86 1.97
CA SER A 58 -10.03 -1.12 2.68
C SER A 58 -10.54 0.12 3.42
N ASN A 59 -9.64 0.88 4.05
CA ASN A 59 -9.96 2.06 4.84
C ASN A 59 -9.56 3.37 4.13
N TYR A 60 -9.80 3.46 2.81
CA TYR A 60 -9.46 4.66 2.03
C TYR A 60 -10.12 5.96 2.54
N PRO A 61 -11.37 5.97 3.09
CA PRO A 61 -11.96 7.22 3.58
C PRO A 61 -11.18 7.81 4.76
N TYR A 62 -10.69 6.96 5.65
CA TYR A 62 -9.82 7.39 6.75
C TYR A 62 -8.50 7.96 6.22
N VAL A 63 -7.87 7.29 5.26
CA VAL A 63 -6.64 7.80 4.63
C VAL A 63 -6.87 9.16 3.99
N LEU A 64 -7.94 9.34 3.21
CA LEU A 64 -8.28 10.63 2.60
C LEU A 64 -8.42 11.72 3.67
N SER A 65 -9.09 11.41 4.79
CA SER A 65 -9.24 12.38 5.90
C SER A 65 -7.90 12.76 6.52
N LEU A 66 -6.96 11.82 6.70
CA LEU A 66 -5.61 12.08 7.23
C LEU A 66 -4.82 13.08 6.36
N TYR A 67 -4.99 12.98 5.05
CA TYR A 67 -4.29 13.84 4.11
C TYR A 67 -5.08 15.10 3.73
N GLY A 68 -6.27 15.29 4.30
CA GLY A 68 -7.13 16.46 4.07
C GLY A 68 -7.74 16.49 2.67
N VAL A 69 -7.85 15.34 2.01
CA VAL A 69 -8.47 15.21 0.69
C VAL A 69 -9.96 15.02 0.85
N ARG A 70 -10.76 15.92 0.26
CA ARG A 70 -12.21 15.90 0.33
C ARG A 70 -12.84 15.47 -1.00
N ASP A 71 -14.03 14.92 -0.93
CA ASP A 71 -14.79 14.40 -2.09
C ASP A 71 -14.94 15.45 -3.21
N GLU A 72 -15.19 16.71 -2.84
CA GLU A 72 -15.41 17.80 -3.81
C GLU A 72 -14.13 18.16 -4.59
N GLN A 73 -12.98 17.76 -4.11
CA GLN A 73 -11.67 18.02 -4.72
C GLN A 73 -11.26 16.95 -5.72
N MET A 74 -11.90 15.75 -5.69
CA MET A 74 -11.43 14.57 -6.43
C MET A 74 -11.36 14.77 -7.95
N ASP A 75 -12.30 15.50 -8.54
CA ASP A 75 -12.33 15.75 -10.00
C ASP A 75 -11.20 16.70 -10.45
N ASN A 76 -10.74 17.60 -9.55
CA ASN A 76 -9.72 18.62 -9.82
C ASN A 76 -8.48 18.47 -8.91
N LEU A 77 -8.22 17.27 -8.43
CA LEU A 77 -7.16 17.01 -7.48
C LEU A 77 -5.78 17.25 -8.11
N SER A 78 -4.95 18.09 -7.45
CA SER A 78 -3.51 18.13 -7.73
C SER A 78 -2.87 16.87 -7.16
N THR A 79 -2.22 16.09 -8.01
CA THR A 79 -1.62 14.81 -7.61
C THR A 79 -0.16 14.95 -7.19
N GLU A 80 0.52 16.04 -7.56
CA GLU A 80 1.97 16.19 -7.50
C GLU A 80 2.57 16.04 -6.09
N GLU A 81 1.81 16.43 -5.06
CA GLU A 81 2.26 16.39 -3.65
C GLU A 81 1.68 15.21 -2.86
N LEU A 82 0.87 14.37 -3.49
CA LEU A 82 0.27 13.24 -2.79
C LEU A 82 1.32 12.16 -2.50
N PRO A 83 1.49 11.71 -1.24
CA PRO A 83 2.32 10.56 -0.94
C PRO A 83 1.66 9.25 -1.41
N TYR A 84 2.44 8.17 -1.47
CA TYR A 84 2.02 6.88 -1.98
C TYR A 84 0.66 6.41 -1.42
N LEU A 85 0.50 6.46 -0.09
CA LEU A 85 -0.72 5.99 0.57
C LEU A 85 -1.96 6.84 0.18
N ALA A 86 -1.80 8.17 0.10
CA ALA A 86 -2.88 9.07 -0.31
C ALA A 86 -3.26 8.87 -1.79
N THR A 87 -2.28 8.64 -2.66
CA THR A 87 -2.52 8.33 -4.07
C THR A 87 -3.33 7.04 -4.25
N LEU A 88 -2.98 5.98 -3.49
CA LEU A 88 -3.76 4.74 -3.48
C LEU A 88 -5.19 4.96 -2.94
N ALA A 89 -5.36 5.82 -1.94
CA ALA A 89 -6.69 6.14 -1.40
C ALA A 89 -7.55 6.88 -2.44
N CYS A 90 -6.99 7.85 -3.15
CA CYS A 90 -7.68 8.55 -4.25
C CYS A 90 -8.06 7.59 -5.38
N LEU A 91 -7.14 6.70 -5.79
CA LEU A 91 -7.42 5.67 -6.78
C LEU A 91 -8.55 4.75 -6.32
N THR A 92 -8.51 4.32 -5.06
CA THR A 92 -9.55 3.46 -4.47
C THR A 92 -10.90 4.17 -4.45
N TRP A 93 -10.91 5.46 -4.12
CA TRP A 93 -12.13 6.28 -4.10
C TRP A 93 -12.82 6.28 -5.47
N HIS A 94 -12.09 6.54 -6.56
CA HIS A 94 -12.65 6.54 -7.91
C HIS A 94 -13.28 5.20 -8.31
N PHE A 95 -12.67 4.08 -7.94
CA PHE A 95 -13.19 2.76 -8.31
C PHE A 95 -14.27 2.24 -7.36
N ARG A 96 -14.20 2.50 -6.06
CA ARG A 96 -15.18 1.97 -5.09
C ARG A 96 -16.44 2.81 -4.99
N ARG A 97 -16.33 4.13 -5.09
CA ARG A 97 -17.50 5.01 -5.07
C ARG A 97 -18.40 4.82 -6.28
N ASP A 98 -17.83 4.34 -7.37
CA ASP A 98 -18.53 4.00 -8.60
C ASP A 98 -19.70 3.02 -8.37
N TYR A 99 -19.57 2.11 -7.43
CA TYR A 99 -20.64 1.21 -7.02
C TYR A 99 -21.91 1.97 -6.57
N PHE A 100 -21.75 3.11 -5.89
CA PHE A 100 -22.86 3.94 -5.43
C PHE A 100 -23.34 4.94 -6.51
N CYS A 101 -22.52 5.19 -7.51
CA CYS A 101 -22.82 6.10 -8.62
C CYS A 101 -23.22 5.35 -9.89
N GLN A 102 -23.71 4.14 -9.76
CA GLN A 102 -24.21 3.31 -10.87
C GLN A 102 -23.20 3.12 -12.01
N GLY A 103 -21.92 3.02 -11.69
CA GLY A 103 -20.87 2.75 -12.66
C GLY A 103 -20.42 3.97 -13.49
N THR A 104 -20.92 5.17 -13.23
CA THR A 104 -20.63 6.35 -14.08
C THR A 104 -19.40 7.14 -13.66
N LEU A 105 -18.98 7.06 -12.38
CA LEU A 105 -17.91 7.88 -11.84
C LEU A 105 -16.53 7.52 -12.44
N THR A 106 -16.22 6.23 -12.56
CA THR A 106 -14.97 5.76 -13.15
C THR A 106 -14.83 6.25 -14.61
N TYR A 107 -15.89 6.10 -15.40
CA TYR A 107 -15.91 6.54 -16.80
C TYR A 107 -15.71 8.05 -16.92
N ARG A 108 -16.39 8.83 -16.10
CA ARG A 108 -16.23 10.28 -16.05
C ARG A 108 -14.78 10.66 -15.67
N SER A 109 -14.21 10.02 -14.63
CA SER A 109 -12.85 10.28 -14.20
C SER A 109 -11.79 9.92 -15.25
N ILE A 110 -12.08 8.92 -16.11
CA ILE A 110 -11.26 8.59 -17.28
C ILE A 110 -11.38 9.72 -18.33
N ALA A 111 -12.61 10.13 -18.68
CA ALA A 111 -12.86 11.17 -19.69
C ALA A 111 -12.24 12.53 -19.30
N GLU A 112 -12.17 12.85 -18.03
CA GLU A 112 -11.58 14.08 -17.49
C GLU A 112 -10.07 13.97 -17.22
N GLY A 113 -9.47 12.80 -17.48
CA GLY A 113 -8.04 12.54 -17.32
C GLY A 113 -7.58 12.40 -15.87
N THR A 114 -8.49 12.38 -14.89
CA THR A 114 -8.12 12.29 -13.46
C THR A 114 -7.45 10.97 -13.13
N LEU A 115 -7.98 9.85 -13.62
CA LEU A 115 -7.34 8.55 -13.43
C LEU A 115 -5.98 8.48 -14.13
N LEU A 116 -5.83 9.06 -15.32
CA LEU A 116 -4.52 9.11 -15.99
C LEU A 116 -3.49 9.84 -15.13
N ARG A 117 -3.84 11.03 -14.58
CA ARG A 117 -2.93 11.76 -13.69
C ARG A 117 -2.53 10.95 -12.45
N LEU A 118 -3.48 10.27 -11.80
CA LEU A 118 -3.23 9.43 -10.63
C LEU A 118 -2.28 8.27 -10.96
N PHE A 119 -2.49 7.56 -12.08
CA PHE A 119 -1.62 6.47 -12.49
C PHE A 119 -0.22 6.94 -12.89
N CYS A 120 -0.11 8.07 -13.58
CA CYS A 120 1.18 8.67 -13.89
C CYS A 120 1.95 9.05 -12.62
N HIS A 121 1.26 9.68 -11.66
CA HIS A 121 1.86 10.04 -10.38
C HIS A 121 2.28 8.80 -9.57
N LEU A 122 1.44 7.78 -9.49
CA LEU A 122 1.76 6.52 -8.82
C LEU A 122 2.98 5.84 -9.45
N ARG A 123 3.11 5.87 -10.78
CA ARG A 123 4.31 5.39 -11.48
C ARG A 123 5.56 6.16 -11.07
N GLU A 124 5.50 7.49 -10.99
CA GLU A 124 6.65 8.30 -10.57
C GLU A 124 7.03 8.05 -9.09
N LEU A 125 6.06 7.89 -8.20
CA LEU A 125 6.32 7.49 -6.81
C LEU A 125 6.99 6.11 -6.73
N TYR A 126 6.49 5.16 -7.54
CA TYR A 126 7.06 3.82 -7.60
C TYR A 126 8.49 3.80 -8.20
N LYS A 127 8.79 4.64 -9.19
CA LYS A 127 10.16 4.79 -9.70
C LYS A 127 11.13 5.32 -8.63
N LYS A 128 10.67 6.23 -7.77
CA LYS A 128 11.46 6.75 -6.64
C LYS A 128 11.71 5.70 -5.57
N ASN A 129 10.72 4.85 -5.29
CA ASN A 129 10.84 3.74 -4.34
C ASN A 129 10.11 2.47 -4.87
N PRO A 130 10.75 1.67 -5.75
CA PRO A 130 10.14 0.51 -6.38
C PRO A 130 9.91 -0.68 -5.44
N THR A 131 10.37 -0.57 -4.21
CA THR A 131 10.30 -1.64 -3.21
C THR A 131 9.18 -1.43 -2.18
N VAL A 132 8.46 -0.30 -2.26
CA VAL A 132 7.41 0.04 -1.30
C VAL A 132 6.08 -0.66 -1.62
N SER A 133 5.42 -1.17 -0.58
CA SER A 133 4.05 -1.70 -0.63
C SER A 133 3.37 -1.50 0.72
N THR A 134 2.03 -1.41 0.76
CA THR A 134 1.31 -1.47 2.05
C THR A 134 1.26 -2.90 2.59
N LEU A 135 1.13 -3.08 3.90
CA LEU A 135 0.94 -4.42 4.47
C LEU A 135 -0.37 -5.06 3.98
N GLU A 136 -1.42 -4.26 3.73
CA GLU A 136 -2.67 -4.74 3.12
C GLU A 136 -2.45 -5.26 1.69
N GLU A 137 -1.71 -4.54 0.86
CA GLU A 137 -1.33 -4.98 -0.49
C GLU A 137 -0.59 -6.32 -0.44
N LEU A 138 0.42 -6.42 0.41
CA LEU A 138 1.21 -7.65 0.57
C LEU A 138 0.37 -8.84 1.06
N HIS A 139 -0.59 -8.60 1.96
CA HIS A 139 -1.52 -9.64 2.40
C HIS A 139 -2.41 -10.12 1.24
N ARG A 140 -3.06 -9.20 0.53
CA ARG A 140 -3.98 -9.50 -0.56
C ARG A 140 -3.29 -10.23 -1.72
N THR A 141 -2.10 -9.78 -2.09
CA THR A 141 -1.32 -10.38 -3.19
C THR A 141 -0.50 -11.60 -2.78
N LYS A 142 -0.57 -12.02 -1.51
CA LYS A 142 0.28 -13.07 -0.94
C LYS A 142 1.76 -12.82 -1.21
N CYS A 143 2.17 -11.55 -1.13
CA CYS A 143 3.54 -11.08 -1.38
C CYS A 143 4.08 -11.47 -2.76
N SER A 144 3.25 -11.59 -3.78
CA SER A 144 3.66 -12.02 -5.13
C SER A 144 4.65 -11.04 -5.79
N SER A 145 4.62 -9.76 -5.41
CA SER A 145 5.53 -8.71 -5.88
C SER A 145 6.94 -8.82 -5.30
N LEU A 146 7.12 -9.54 -4.19
CA LEU A 146 8.42 -9.66 -3.53
C LEU A 146 9.31 -10.72 -4.19
N PRO A 147 10.63 -10.49 -4.27
CA PRO A 147 11.58 -11.46 -4.81
C PRO A 147 11.79 -12.66 -3.85
N CYS A 148 12.20 -13.79 -4.42
CA CYS A 148 12.59 -14.98 -3.65
C CYS A 148 14.07 -14.95 -3.21
N GLN A 149 14.72 -13.80 -3.34
CA GLN A 149 16.12 -13.59 -2.96
C GLN A 149 16.21 -13.21 -1.48
N PRO A 150 17.36 -13.50 -0.83
CA PRO A 150 17.66 -12.99 0.51
C PRO A 150 17.64 -11.46 0.56
N GLY A 151 17.35 -10.90 1.74
CA GLY A 151 17.30 -9.44 1.87
C GLY A 151 16.88 -8.97 3.25
N ILE A 152 16.80 -7.65 3.35
CA ILE A 152 16.29 -6.91 4.50
C ILE A 152 14.93 -6.34 4.15
N TYR A 153 14.04 -6.24 5.11
CA TYR A 153 12.80 -5.48 4.98
C TYR A 153 12.64 -4.53 6.16
N ARG A 154 12.03 -3.39 5.90
CA ARG A 154 11.69 -2.39 6.91
C ARG A 154 10.19 -2.14 6.90
N VAL A 155 9.59 -2.02 8.09
CA VAL A 155 8.20 -1.60 8.23
C VAL A 155 8.20 -0.14 8.66
N LEU A 156 7.47 0.68 7.92
CA LEU A 156 7.47 2.12 8.06
C LEU A 156 6.08 2.65 8.41
N ALA A 157 6.02 3.66 9.27
CA ALA A 157 4.82 4.45 9.47
C ALA A 157 4.70 5.49 8.35
N PRO A 158 3.56 5.59 7.65
CA PRO A 158 3.28 6.72 6.77
C PRO A 158 3.28 8.05 7.56
N GLU A 159 3.72 9.13 6.92
CA GLU A 159 3.99 10.42 7.57
C GLU A 159 2.84 10.95 8.46
N LYS A 160 1.60 10.86 7.99
CA LYS A 160 0.43 11.40 8.72
C LYS A 160 -0.35 10.35 9.50
N LEU A 161 0.07 9.06 9.47
CA LEU A 161 -0.63 8.02 10.18
C LEU A 161 -0.31 8.09 11.68
N PRO A 162 -1.29 8.37 12.57
CA PRO A 162 -1.07 8.34 14.01
C PRO A 162 -0.84 6.90 14.46
N ILE A 163 0.26 6.66 15.17
CA ILE A 163 0.58 5.34 15.72
C ILE A 163 -0.03 5.22 17.12
N SER A 164 -0.98 4.34 17.27
CA SER A 164 -1.59 3.93 18.52
C SER A 164 -1.69 2.40 18.58
N PHE A 165 -1.83 1.84 19.78
CA PHE A 165 -1.73 0.40 19.99
C PHE A 165 -3.03 -0.17 20.54
N ILE A 166 -3.38 -1.37 20.08
CA ILE A 166 -4.43 -2.20 20.68
C ILE A 166 -3.84 -3.07 21.79
N GLU A 167 -4.67 -3.43 22.78
CA GLU A 167 -4.28 -4.33 23.86
C GLU A 167 -4.19 -5.78 23.35
N GLY A 168 -3.07 -6.43 23.63
CA GLY A 168 -2.88 -7.84 23.32
C GLY A 168 -2.71 -8.15 21.84
N SER A 169 -2.92 -9.41 21.51
CA SER A 169 -2.92 -9.95 20.15
C SER A 169 -3.89 -11.12 20.11
N ASP A 170 -4.73 -11.17 19.09
CA ASP A 170 -5.69 -12.26 18.89
C ASP A 170 -5.01 -13.55 18.38
N ASN A 171 -3.73 -13.48 18.02
CA ASN A 171 -2.97 -14.64 17.59
C ASN A 171 -2.65 -15.58 18.75
N LEU A 172 -3.28 -16.76 18.76
CA LEU A 172 -3.16 -17.78 19.81
C LEU A 172 -1.72 -18.29 20.04
N ARG A 173 -0.81 -18.11 19.08
CA ARG A 173 0.58 -18.59 19.18
C ARG A 173 1.56 -17.57 19.73
N ALA A 174 1.17 -16.31 19.87
CA ALA A 174 2.05 -15.32 20.46
C ALA A 174 1.23 -14.29 21.23
N LYS A 175 1.51 -14.21 22.53
CA LYS A 175 0.98 -13.12 23.36
C LYS A 175 1.51 -11.79 22.84
N GLY A 176 0.63 -10.82 22.70
CA GLY A 176 0.98 -9.42 22.47
C GLY A 176 1.76 -8.83 23.65
N TYR A 177 2.18 -7.61 23.49
CA TYR A 177 2.72 -6.78 24.56
C TYR A 177 1.58 -5.96 25.17
N PRO A 178 1.66 -5.57 26.47
CA PRO A 178 0.78 -4.52 26.99
C PRO A 178 0.92 -3.23 26.16
N ALA A 179 -0.21 -2.63 25.81
CA ALA A 179 -0.20 -1.39 24.98
C ALA A 179 0.65 -0.29 25.61
N ALA A 180 0.57 -0.11 26.92
CA ALA A 180 1.39 0.88 27.66
C ALA A 180 2.91 0.69 27.46
N ILE A 181 3.41 -0.55 27.35
CA ILE A 181 4.83 -0.83 27.07
C ILE A 181 5.20 -0.41 25.65
N LEU A 182 4.30 -0.64 24.69
CA LEU A 182 4.51 -0.23 23.29
C LEU A 182 4.49 1.29 23.16
N GLU A 183 3.55 1.97 23.82
CA GLU A 183 3.45 3.42 23.88
C GLU A 183 4.71 4.05 24.48
N GLN A 184 5.17 3.51 25.62
CA GLN A 184 6.40 3.96 26.25
C GLN A 184 7.60 3.79 25.33
N LYS A 185 7.75 2.62 24.70
CA LYS A 185 8.86 2.35 23.77
C LYS A 185 8.80 3.24 22.55
N TYR A 186 7.63 3.39 21.95
CA TYR A 186 7.44 4.29 20.81
C TYR A 186 7.71 5.74 21.18
N GLY A 187 7.30 6.17 22.38
CA GLY A 187 7.61 7.49 22.92
C GLY A 187 9.12 7.77 22.98
N GLN A 188 9.92 6.77 23.29
CA GLN A 188 11.39 6.86 23.37
C GLN A 188 12.08 6.91 22.00
N CYS A 189 11.45 6.46 20.93
CA CYS A 189 12.02 6.52 19.59
C CYS A 189 12.05 7.97 19.10
N THR A 190 13.19 8.48 18.68
CA THR A 190 13.32 9.79 18.03
C THR A 190 12.75 9.73 16.61
N ASP A 191 13.18 8.75 15.84
CA ASP A 191 12.58 8.43 14.53
C ASP A 191 11.25 7.68 14.74
N LYS A 192 10.18 8.27 14.23
CA LYS A 192 8.82 7.70 14.28
C LYS A 192 8.45 6.95 13.01
N THR A 193 9.33 6.97 12.02
CA THR A 193 9.08 6.40 10.69
C THR A 193 9.41 4.91 10.65
N VAL A 194 10.63 4.52 11.06
CA VAL A 194 11.05 3.12 11.02
C VAL A 194 10.56 2.37 12.26
N LEU A 195 9.57 1.50 12.07
CA LEU A 195 8.96 0.72 13.18
C LEU A 195 9.62 -0.65 13.37
N HIS A 196 10.16 -1.24 12.31
CA HIS A 196 10.80 -2.57 12.36
C HIS A 196 11.84 -2.73 11.25
N ILE A 197 12.94 -3.41 11.58
CA ILE A 197 13.95 -3.89 10.63
C ILE A 197 14.03 -5.40 10.80
N GLY A 198 13.91 -6.15 9.71
CA GLY A 198 13.96 -7.61 9.73
C GLY A 198 14.72 -8.18 8.54
N LYS A 199 15.22 -9.42 8.69
CA LYS A 199 15.95 -10.13 7.63
C LYS A 199 15.21 -11.35 7.08
N ALA A 200 15.55 -11.71 5.86
CA ALA A 200 15.05 -12.87 5.14
C ALA A 200 16.22 -13.64 4.53
N ASN A 201 16.80 -14.57 5.27
CA ASN A 201 17.96 -15.39 4.87
C ASN A 201 17.61 -16.85 4.54
N GLY A 202 16.32 -17.25 4.59
CA GLY A 202 15.85 -18.58 4.25
C GLY A 202 15.76 -18.84 2.75
N ARG A 203 15.56 -20.11 2.34
CA ARG A 203 15.47 -20.55 0.93
C ARG A 203 14.47 -19.76 0.08
N GLY A 204 13.33 -19.34 0.66
CA GLY A 204 12.29 -18.58 -0.05
C GLY A 204 12.48 -17.07 0.00
N GLY A 205 13.59 -16.58 0.57
CA GLY A 205 13.98 -15.18 0.62
C GLY A 205 12.91 -14.26 1.20
N LEU A 206 12.90 -13.03 0.68
CA LEU A 206 11.99 -11.96 1.10
C LEU A 206 10.51 -12.39 0.97
N ARG A 207 10.11 -12.98 -0.17
CA ARG A 207 8.72 -13.38 -0.40
C ARG A 207 8.21 -14.31 0.70
N GLN A 208 8.91 -15.39 0.97
CA GLN A 208 8.47 -16.39 1.95
C GLN A 208 8.48 -15.80 3.37
N ARG A 209 9.52 -15.05 3.72
CA ARG A 209 9.67 -14.48 5.06
C ARG A 209 8.61 -13.44 5.36
N VAL A 210 8.39 -12.52 4.42
CA VAL A 210 7.35 -11.48 4.55
C VAL A 210 5.95 -12.08 4.50
N LEU A 211 5.71 -13.12 3.66
CA LEU A 211 4.43 -13.82 3.67
C LEU A 211 4.10 -14.45 5.03
N GLN A 212 5.09 -15.08 5.69
CA GLN A 212 4.92 -15.60 7.05
C GLN A 212 4.62 -14.48 8.05
N TYR A 213 5.32 -13.36 7.92
CA TYR A 213 5.14 -12.17 8.74
C TYR A 213 3.72 -11.60 8.59
N VAL A 214 3.27 -11.39 7.36
CA VAL A 214 1.93 -10.86 7.05
C VAL A 214 0.84 -11.84 7.51
N LYS A 215 0.96 -13.14 7.23
CA LYS A 215 0.01 -14.15 7.70
C LYS A 215 -0.16 -14.14 9.22
N TYR A 216 0.91 -13.90 9.95
CA TYR A 216 0.83 -13.77 11.41
C TYR A 216 -0.07 -12.59 11.82
N GLY A 217 0.05 -11.44 11.16
CA GLY A 217 -0.74 -10.25 11.43
C GLY A 217 -2.23 -10.40 11.09
N TRP A 218 -2.58 -11.30 10.17
CA TRP A 218 -3.97 -11.63 9.82
C TRP A 218 -4.41 -12.97 10.45
N ASP A 219 -4.04 -13.19 11.72
CA ASP A 219 -4.49 -14.28 12.60
C ASP A 219 -4.24 -15.71 12.11
N THR A 220 -3.39 -15.87 11.10
CA THR A 220 -2.95 -17.21 10.71
C THR A 220 -1.94 -17.73 11.74
N ALA A 221 -2.20 -18.91 12.30
CA ALA A 221 -1.36 -19.54 13.31
C ALA A 221 0.03 -19.95 12.78
N VAL A 222 0.85 -18.99 12.37
CA VAL A 222 2.24 -19.17 11.97
C VAL A 222 3.20 -18.74 13.08
N ASN A 223 4.32 -19.44 13.21
CA ASN A 223 5.30 -19.10 14.23
C ASN A 223 6.25 -18.01 13.75
N HIS A 224 5.92 -16.75 14.04
CA HIS A 224 6.74 -15.59 13.73
C HIS A 224 6.98 -14.73 14.98
N LYS A 225 8.16 -14.86 15.59
CA LYS A 225 8.47 -14.16 16.85
C LYS A 225 8.95 -12.71 16.67
N GLY A 226 9.53 -12.38 15.51
CA GLY A 226 10.07 -11.06 15.24
C GLY A 226 8.98 -10.06 14.80
N GLY A 227 9.11 -8.81 15.21
CA GLY A 227 8.26 -7.73 14.74
C GLY A 227 6.79 -7.78 15.15
N ARG A 228 6.41 -8.65 16.11
CA ARG A 228 5.00 -8.84 16.50
C ARG A 228 4.33 -7.58 17.08
N ALA A 229 5.10 -6.61 17.59
CA ALA A 229 4.55 -5.34 18.05
C ALA A 229 3.88 -4.53 16.92
N ILE A 230 4.25 -4.76 15.66
CA ILE A 230 3.63 -4.11 14.50
C ILE A 230 2.15 -4.45 14.41
N TRP A 231 1.76 -5.69 14.73
CA TRP A 231 0.37 -6.16 14.62
C TRP A 231 -0.55 -5.63 15.72
N GLN A 232 0.02 -4.94 16.71
CA GLN A 232 -0.73 -4.19 17.72
C GLN A 232 -0.88 -2.71 17.37
N VAL A 233 -0.29 -2.23 16.27
CA VAL A 233 -0.61 -0.92 15.72
C VAL A 233 -2.03 -0.97 15.17
N LYS A 234 -2.92 -0.08 15.64
CA LYS A 234 -4.36 -0.08 15.31
C LYS A 234 -4.63 -0.14 13.81
N ASP A 235 -3.90 0.64 13.02
CA ASP A 235 -4.07 0.73 11.57
C ASP A 235 -2.90 0.07 10.81
N TYR A 236 -2.39 -1.06 11.33
CA TYR A 236 -1.26 -1.79 10.73
C TYR A 236 -1.43 -2.14 9.24
N PRO A 237 -2.62 -2.35 8.67
CA PRO A 237 -2.77 -2.59 7.24
C PRO A 237 -2.24 -1.46 6.36
N LEU A 238 -2.26 -0.23 6.86
CA LEU A 238 -1.81 0.99 6.18
C LEU A 238 -0.30 1.23 6.30
N LEU A 239 0.41 0.51 7.18
CA LEU A 239 1.86 0.60 7.29
C LEU A 239 2.51 0.19 5.97
N LEU A 240 3.65 0.80 5.68
CA LEU A 240 4.42 0.50 4.49
C LEU A 240 5.51 -0.52 4.81
N LEU A 241 5.81 -1.35 3.84
CA LEU A 241 6.98 -2.22 3.86
C LEU A 241 7.84 -1.89 2.65
N GLU A 242 9.13 -1.72 2.86
CA GLU A 242 10.14 -1.65 1.81
C GLU A 242 11.20 -2.73 2.02
N TYR A 243 11.93 -3.08 0.98
CA TYR A 243 12.95 -4.12 1.06
C TYR A 243 14.21 -3.78 0.27
N GLU A 244 15.30 -4.43 0.65
CA GLU A 244 16.61 -4.39 -0.02
C GLU A 244 17.08 -5.83 -0.22
N VAL A 245 17.40 -6.21 -1.46
CA VAL A 245 18.02 -7.52 -1.74
C VAL A 245 19.49 -7.45 -1.35
N CYS A 246 19.94 -8.40 -0.53
CA CYS A 246 21.34 -8.50 -0.11
C CYS A 246 21.70 -9.95 0.24
N GLU A 247 22.95 -10.35 0.03
CA GLU A 247 23.42 -11.70 0.33
C GLU A 247 23.72 -11.90 1.83
N ASN A 248 24.39 -10.92 2.46
CA ASN A 248 24.79 -10.97 3.87
C ASN A 248 23.74 -10.32 4.78
N CYS A 249 22.51 -10.86 4.80
CA CYS A 249 21.40 -10.26 5.53
C CYS A 249 21.63 -10.13 7.03
N GLU A 250 22.40 -11.04 7.66
CA GLU A 250 22.68 -10.96 9.11
C GLU A 250 23.55 -9.77 9.46
N GLN A 251 24.62 -9.61 8.72
CA GLN A 251 25.51 -8.47 8.87
C GLN A 251 24.78 -7.17 8.57
N ARG A 252 24.01 -7.15 7.47
CA ARG A 252 23.27 -5.96 7.04
C ARG A 252 22.17 -5.53 8.04
N GLU A 253 21.41 -6.48 8.58
CA GLU A 253 20.44 -6.20 9.66
C GLU A 253 21.13 -5.61 10.88
N HIS A 254 22.24 -6.22 11.31
CA HIS A 254 23.01 -5.73 12.46
C HIS A 254 23.54 -4.31 12.24
N GLU A 255 24.14 -4.02 11.09
CA GLU A 255 24.62 -2.68 10.72
C GLU A 255 23.51 -1.65 10.80
N LEU A 256 22.34 -1.95 10.19
CA LEU A 256 21.18 -1.06 10.20
C LEU A 256 20.63 -0.81 11.61
N LEU A 257 20.57 -1.86 12.45
CA LEU A 257 20.10 -1.73 13.83
C LEU A 257 21.09 -0.95 14.71
N VAL A 258 22.40 -1.15 14.52
CA VAL A 258 23.44 -0.39 15.24
C VAL A 258 23.42 1.08 14.83
N ALA A 259 23.33 1.36 13.51
CA ALA A 259 23.23 2.72 13.00
C ALA A 259 21.97 3.42 13.53
N TYR A 260 20.82 2.77 13.43
CA TYR A 260 19.56 3.30 13.95
C TYR A 260 19.65 3.64 15.45
N LYS A 261 20.19 2.70 16.27
CA LYS A 261 20.35 2.93 17.71
C LYS A 261 21.30 4.07 18.02
N LYS A 262 22.38 4.20 17.26
CA LYS A 262 23.36 5.30 17.42
C LYS A 262 22.72 6.67 17.16
N GLU A 263 21.87 6.76 16.14
CA GLU A 263 21.21 7.99 15.75
C GLU A 263 20.00 8.33 16.63
N ASN A 264 19.26 7.32 17.08
CA ASN A 264 17.96 7.47 17.74
C ASN A 264 17.95 7.11 19.22
N GLY A 265 19.10 6.70 19.80
CA GLY A 265 19.24 6.34 21.21
C GLY A 265 18.63 4.98 21.59
N THR A 266 17.73 4.42 20.79
CA THR A 266 17.06 3.14 21.01
C THR A 266 16.88 2.36 19.71
N TYR A 267 16.44 1.11 19.80
CA TYR A 267 16.06 0.31 18.63
C TYR A 267 14.65 0.69 18.12
N PRO A 268 14.31 0.39 16.84
CA PRO A 268 12.95 0.56 16.33
C PRO A 268 11.90 -0.11 17.23
N LEU A 269 10.65 0.35 17.16
CA LEU A 269 9.53 -0.11 17.99
C LEU A 269 9.48 -1.64 18.15
N ALA A 270 9.57 -2.38 17.07
CA ALA A 270 9.40 -3.84 17.08
C ALA A 270 10.72 -4.63 17.13
N ASN A 271 11.87 -3.96 17.29
CA ASN A 271 13.17 -4.58 17.57
C ASN A 271 13.52 -4.40 19.04
N TRP A 272 13.60 -5.51 19.79
CA TRP A 272 13.92 -5.51 21.23
C TRP A 272 15.40 -5.76 21.51
N ARG A 273 16.10 -6.35 20.54
CA ARG A 273 17.53 -6.66 20.60
C ARG A 273 18.13 -6.43 19.23
N GLY A 274 19.36 -6.03 19.16
CA GLY A 274 20.17 -5.93 17.95
C GLY A 274 20.95 -7.19 17.72
#